data_1d6fa709b077d6c46807ffcd695bf2ce
#
_entry.id   1d6fa709b077d6c46807ffcd695bf2ce
#
_cell.length_a   1.000
_cell.length_b   1.000
_cell.length_c   1.000
_cell.angle_alpha   90.00
_cell.angle_beta   90.00
_cell.angle_gamma   90.00
#
_symmetry.space_group_name_H-M   'P 1'
#
loop_
_entity.id
_entity.type
_entity.pdbx_description
1 polymer ?
#
loop_
_entity_poly.entity_id
_entity_poly.type
_entity_poly.pdbx_seq_one_letter_code
_entity_poly.pdbx_strand_id
1 'polypeptide(L)'
;VFNNILSQSGDFPNPVKLAADRQRLESLGYFESVETRLEQKDKAYRLIFFLTENPIIQDIKIEGLSAFSKEKILNAFNLKIGQIYVAQTLQQDLKTLTDLYEQDGYFLYKLIDFEPPSAANGNVVTLKISEGRINQITLAGNDNTKDYVILREMKLKKGSVANQNAL
;
A
#
# COMPACT_ATOMS: atom_id res chain seq x y z
N VAL A 1 -20.13 -2.26 -14.28
CA VAL A 1 -20.82 -3.02 -13.23
C VAL A 1 -21.64 -4.15 -13.86
N PHE A 2 -22.61 -3.88 -14.74
CA PHE A 2 -23.51 -4.91 -15.28
C PHE A 2 -22.82 -6.07 -16.01
N ASN A 3 -21.68 -5.88 -16.62
CA ASN A 3 -20.93 -6.94 -17.30
C ASN A 3 -20.27 -7.94 -16.30
N ASN A 4 -20.26 -7.63 -15.02
CA ASN A 4 -19.63 -8.45 -13.98
C ASN A 4 -20.63 -9.20 -13.11
N ILE A 5 -21.92 -9.13 -13.39
CA ILE A 5 -22.98 -9.86 -12.67
C ILE A 5 -23.54 -10.98 -13.52
N LEU A 6 -23.88 -12.11 -12.86
CA LEU A 6 -24.46 -13.31 -13.47
C LEU A 6 -25.99 -13.26 -13.54
N SER A 7 -26.59 -12.49 -12.63
CA SER A 7 -28.05 -12.36 -12.54
C SER A 7 -28.57 -11.53 -13.71
N GLN A 8 -29.55 -12.05 -14.41
CA GLN A 8 -30.15 -11.39 -15.58
C GLN A 8 -31.64 -11.13 -15.36
N SER A 9 -32.16 -10.18 -16.12
CA SER A 9 -33.61 -9.93 -16.13
C SER A 9 -34.35 -11.18 -16.62
N GLY A 10 -35.36 -11.61 -15.86
CA GLY A 10 -36.11 -12.83 -16.13
C GLY A 10 -35.65 -14.06 -15.34
N ASP A 11 -34.51 -14.00 -14.65
CA ASP A 11 -34.04 -15.07 -13.78
C ASP A 11 -34.91 -15.16 -12.51
N PHE A 12 -35.08 -16.40 -11.99
CA PHE A 12 -35.59 -16.58 -10.63
C PHE A 12 -34.52 -16.18 -9.60
N PRO A 13 -34.89 -15.52 -8.49
CA PRO A 13 -33.97 -15.22 -7.41
C PRO A 13 -33.25 -16.47 -6.89
N ASN A 14 -31.91 -16.49 -7.00
CA ASN A 14 -31.09 -17.59 -6.54
C ASN A 14 -30.04 -17.05 -5.56
N PRO A 15 -30.10 -17.41 -4.25
CA PRO A 15 -29.17 -16.89 -3.25
C PRO A 15 -27.69 -17.16 -3.57
N VAL A 16 -27.39 -18.32 -4.17
CA VAL A 16 -26.01 -18.68 -4.54
C VAL A 16 -25.50 -17.76 -5.67
N LYS A 17 -26.34 -17.49 -6.67
CA LYS A 17 -26.00 -16.59 -7.77
C LYS A 17 -25.82 -15.16 -7.27
N LEU A 18 -26.66 -14.69 -6.35
CA LEU A 18 -26.56 -13.37 -5.75
C LEU A 18 -25.27 -13.22 -4.92
N ALA A 19 -24.90 -14.26 -4.15
CA ALA A 19 -23.65 -14.27 -3.39
C ALA A 19 -22.43 -14.21 -4.33
N ALA A 20 -22.46 -14.96 -5.42
CA ALA A 20 -21.41 -14.92 -6.45
C ALA A 20 -21.31 -13.57 -7.14
N ASP A 21 -22.42 -12.92 -7.44
CA ASP A 21 -22.45 -11.58 -8.03
C ASP A 21 -21.86 -10.53 -7.07
N ARG A 22 -22.22 -10.61 -5.77
CA ARG A 22 -21.63 -9.75 -4.75
C ARG A 22 -20.13 -9.94 -4.67
N GLN A 23 -19.66 -11.18 -4.56
CA GLN A 23 -18.23 -11.49 -4.48
C GLN A 23 -17.46 -11.00 -5.70
N ARG A 24 -18.04 -11.10 -6.91
CA ARG A 24 -17.43 -10.58 -8.13
C ARG A 24 -17.29 -9.06 -8.10
N LEU A 25 -18.31 -8.34 -7.64
CA LEU A 25 -18.24 -6.89 -7.52
C LEU A 25 -17.21 -6.47 -6.45
N GLU A 26 -17.18 -7.15 -5.30
CA GLU A 26 -16.18 -6.92 -4.25
C GLU A 26 -14.75 -7.18 -4.76
N SER A 27 -14.56 -8.23 -5.59
CA SER A 27 -13.24 -8.59 -6.14
C SER A 27 -12.69 -7.56 -7.14
N LEU A 28 -13.50 -6.65 -7.66
CA LEU A 28 -13.03 -5.53 -8.49
C LEU A 28 -12.18 -4.52 -7.68
N GLY A 29 -12.35 -4.50 -6.35
CA GLY A 29 -11.60 -3.64 -5.46
C GLY A 29 -11.99 -2.15 -5.48
N TYR A 30 -13.00 -1.76 -6.26
CA TYR A 30 -13.45 -0.37 -6.38
C TYR A 30 -14.47 0.03 -5.33
N PHE A 31 -15.03 -0.94 -4.62
CA PHE A 31 -16.13 -0.73 -3.68
C PHE A 31 -15.69 -1.05 -2.24
N GLU A 32 -16.01 -0.16 -1.32
CA GLU A 32 -15.88 -0.35 0.11
C GLU A 32 -16.91 -1.37 0.62
N SER A 33 -18.15 -1.31 0.08
CA SER A 33 -19.20 -2.28 0.39
C SER A 33 -20.08 -2.55 -0.83
N VAL A 34 -20.58 -3.79 -0.89
CA VAL A 34 -21.56 -4.26 -1.86
C VAL A 34 -22.67 -4.94 -1.10
N GLU A 35 -23.84 -4.31 -1.04
CA GLU A 35 -25.03 -4.89 -0.42
C GLU A 35 -26.06 -5.24 -1.48
N THR A 36 -26.83 -6.31 -1.25
CA THR A 36 -27.91 -6.74 -2.15
C THR A 36 -29.22 -6.76 -1.41
N ARG A 37 -30.25 -6.20 -2.02
CA ARG A 37 -31.63 -6.28 -1.54
C ARG A 37 -32.55 -6.83 -2.61
N LEU A 38 -33.39 -7.76 -2.22
CA LEU A 38 -34.43 -8.31 -3.04
C LEU A 38 -35.79 -7.75 -2.58
N GLU A 39 -36.48 -7.04 -3.45
CA GLU A 39 -37.81 -6.50 -3.19
C GLU A 39 -38.83 -7.23 -4.06
N GLN A 40 -39.91 -7.69 -3.44
CA GLN A 40 -41.05 -8.24 -4.19
C GLN A 40 -41.98 -7.10 -4.62
N LYS A 41 -42.24 -7.02 -5.91
CA LYS A 41 -43.20 -6.07 -6.47
C LYS A 41 -44.18 -6.84 -7.37
N ASP A 42 -45.43 -6.89 -6.95
CA ASP A 42 -46.49 -7.67 -7.58
C ASP A 42 -46.10 -9.14 -7.74
N LYS A 43 -45.98 -9.63 -8.98
CA LYS A 43 -45.60 -11.03 -9.32
C LYS A 43 -44.10 -11.14 -9.73
N ALA A 44 -43.32 -10.07 -9.57
CA ALA A 44 -41.93 -10.04 -9.95
C ALA A 44 -41.03 -9.65 -8.76
N TYR A 45 -39.74 -9.94 -8.88
CA TYR A 45 -38.73 -9.53 -7.91
C TYR A 45 -37.83 -8.45 -8.54
N ARG A 46 -37.49 -7.44 -7.73
CA ARG A 46 -36.51 -6.41 -8.06
C ARG A 46 -35.26 -6.67 -7.24
N LEU A 47 -34.14 -6.93 -7.92
CA LEU A 47 -32.84 -7.03 -7.30
C LEU A 47 -32.15 -5.65 -7.35
N ILE A 48 -31.70 -5.18 -6.19
CA ILE A 48 -31.02 -3.90 -6.01
C ILE A 48 -29.64 -4.17 -5.43
N PHE A 49 -28.61 -3.64 -6.08
CA PHE A 49 -27.25 -3.58 -5.54
C PHE A 49 -27.01 -2.18 -4.99
N PHE A 50 -26.67 -2.07 -3.72
CA PHE A 50 -26.19 -0.85 -3.09
C PHE A 50 -24.65 -0.92 -3.08
N LEU A 51 -24.02 0.03 -3.74
CA LEU A 51 -22.57 0.08 -3.92
C LEU A 51 -22.05 1.32 -3.23
N THR A 52 -21.10 1.16 -2.31
CA THR A 52 -20.32 2.28 -1.75
C THR A 52 -18.96 2.24 -2.40
N GLU A 53 -18.61 3.30 -3.15
CA GLU A 53 -17.32 3.38 -3.84
C GLU A 53 -16.20 3.72 -2.85
N ASN A 54 -15.00 3.17 -3.10
CA ASN A 54 -13.80 3.58 -2.42
C ASN A 54 -13.46 5.06 -2.71
N PRO A 55 -12.82 5.77 -1.79
CA PRO A 55 -12.47 7.16 -1.99
C PRO A 55 -11.44 7.36 -3.12
N ILE A 56 -11.48 8.52 -3.75
CA ILE A 56 -10.47 8.97 -4.70
C ILE A 56 -9.28 9.51 -3.92
N ILE A 57 -8.08 9.00 -4.20
CA ILE A 57 -6.83 9.41 -3.54
C ILE A 57 -6.52 10.87 -3.86
N GLN A 58 -6.46 11.71 -2.84
CA GLN A 58 -6.09 13.13 -2.98
C GLN A 58 -4.60 13.38 -2.82
N ASP A 59 -3.92 12.61 -1.96
CA ASP A 59 -2.46 12.66 -1.79
C ASP A 59 -1.93 11.32 -1.26
N ILE A 60 -0.63 11.10 -1.45
CA ILE A 60 0.11 9.99 -0.86
C ILE A 60 1.26 10.57 -0.04
N LYS A 61 1.24 10.38 1.28
CA LYS A 61 2.28 10.81 2.22
C LYS A 61 3.15 9.63 2.62
N ILE A 62 4.45 9.86 2.67
CA ILE A 62 5.42 8.87 3.13
C ILE A 62 6.27 9.54 4.22
N GLU A 63 6.06 9.12 5.47
CA GLU A 63 6.78 9.62 6.64
C GLU A 63 7.97 8.72 6.96
N GLY A 64 9.09 9.32 7.40
CA GLY A 64 10.32 8.62 7.74
C GLY A 64 11.27 8.36 6.57
N LEU A 65 10.93 8.85 5.36
CA LEU A 65 11.70 8.71 4.14
C LEU A 65 12.94 9.63 4.15
N SER A 66 14.12 9.06 3.89
CA SER A 66 15.35 9.82 3.68
C SER A 66 16.33 9.17 2.69
N ALA A 67 16.27 7.86 2.46
CA ALA A 67 17.14 7.15 1.53
C ALA A 67 16.77 7.42 0.07
N PHE A 68 15.48 7.62 -0.21
CA PHE A 68 14.96 7.89 -1.55
C PHE A 68 14.19 9.21 -1.59
N SER A 69 14.02 9.76 -2.80
CA SER A 69 13.06 10.85 -2.99
C SER A 69 11.62 10.30 -3.07
N LYS A 70 10.65 11.11 -2.63
CA LYS A 70 9.22 10.78 -2.73
C LYS A 70 8.83 10.45 -4.18
N GLU A 71 9.37 11.21 -5.14
CA GLU A 71 9.10 11.04 -6.56
C GLU A 71 9.56 9.66 -7.07
N LYS A 72 10.77 9.20 -6.65
CA LYS A 72 11.27 7.87 -7.04
C LYS A 72 10.30 6.77 -6.62
N ILE A 73 9.78 6.85 -5.39
CA ILE A 73 8.83 5.86 -4.87
C ILE A 73 7.49 5.96 -5.58
N LEU A 74 6.91 7.16 -5.72
CA LEU A 74 5.62 7.36 -6.38
C LEU A 74 5.63 6.95 -7.85
N ASN A 75 6.78 7.06 -8.53
CA ASN A 75 6.92 6.57 -9.90
C ASN A 75 6.87 5.04 -9.98
N ALA A 76 7.38 4.35 -8.96
CA ALA A 76 7.36 2.89 -8.87
C ALA A 76 5.98 2.33 -8.44
N PHE A 77 5.15 3.13 -7.79
CA PHE A 77 3.83 2.73 -7.33
C PHE A 77 2.83 2.66 -8.48
N ASN A 78 1.88 1.74 -8.37
CA ASN A 78 0.71 1.64 -9.26
C ASN A 78 -0.41 2.58 -8.81
N LEU A 79 -0.57 2.80 -7.49
CA LEU A 79 -1.48 3.79 -6.94
C LEU A 79 -1.09 5.20 -7.41
N LYS A 80 -2.07 5.95 -7.91
CA LYS A 80 -1.88 7.33 -8.37
C LYS A 80 -2.89 8.27 -7.73
N ILE A 81 -2.45 9.49 -7.48
CA ILE A 81 -3.34 10.59 -7.06
C ILE A 81 -4.41 10.78 -8.14
N GLY A 82 -5.66 11.01 -7.73
CA GLY A 82 -6.81 11.16 -8.60
C GLY A 82 -7.48 9.85 -9.03
N GLN A 83 -6.95 8.68 -8.63
CA GLN A 83 -7.57 7.37 -8.88
C GLN A 83 -8.33 6.87 -7.66
N ILE A 84 -9.27 5.96 -7.90
CA ILE A 84 -9.99 5.24 -6.84
C ILE A 84 -8.98 4.38 -6.07
N TYR A 85 -9.07 4.40 -4.74
CA TYR A 85 -8.25 3.56 -3.89
C TYR A 85 -8.62 2.08 -4.05
N VAL A 86 -7.61 1.25 -4.28
CA VAL A 86 -7.74 -0.21 -4.35
C VAL A 86 -6.74 -0.84 -3.38
N ALA A 87 -7.24 -1.49 -2.33
CA ALA A 87 -6.40 -2.06 -1.27
C ALA A 87 -5.38 -3.09 -1.79
N GLN A 88 -5.77 -3.90 -2.78
CA GLN A 88 -4.85 -4.84 -3.43
C GLN A 88 -3.67 -4.15 -4.12
N THR A 89 -3.94 -3.01 -4.78
CA THR A 89 -2.88 -2.22 -5.43
C THR A 89 -1.92 -1.65 -4.39
N LEU A 90 -2.43 -1.18 -3.24
CA LEU A 90 -1.57 -0.75 -2.14
C LEU A 90 -0.67 -1.89 -1.63
N GLN A 91 -1.20 -3.11 -1.46
CA GLN A 91 -0.39 -4.24 -1.03
C GLN A 91 0.74 -4.56 -2.01
N GLN A 92 0.48 -4.47 -3.31
CA GLN A 92 1.50 -4.63 -4.35
C GLN A 92 2.57 -3.53 -4.27
N ASP A 93 2.14 -2.29 -4.07
CA ASP A 93 3.03 -1.14 -3.95
C ASP A 93 3.90 -1.20 -2.69
N LEU A 94 3.35 -1.69 -1.55
CA LEU A 94 4.12 -1.94 -0.34
C LEU A 94 5.20 -3.02 -0.55
N LYS A 95 4.89 -4.06 -1.32
CA LYS A 95 5.88 -5.05 -1.72
C LYS A 95 6.95 -4.43 -2.61
N THR A 96 6.56 -3.67 -3.62
CA THR A 96 7.49 -2.95 -4.50
C THR A 96 8.41 -2.02 -3.70
N LEU A 97 7.87 -1.34 -2.69
CA LEU A 97 8.65 -0.50 -1.81
C LEU A 97 9.70 -1.30 -1.02
N THR A 98 9.32 -2.45 -0.47
CA THR A 98 10.24 -3.35 0.25
C THR A 98 11.34 -3.85 -0.68
N ASP A 99 10.98 -4.35 -1.86
CA ASP A 99 11.92 -4.85 -2.87
C ASP A 99 12.93 -3.77 -3.28
N LEU A 100 12.49 -2.49 -3.37
CA LEU A 100 13.32 -1.35 -3.73
C LEU A 100 14.37 -1.04 -2.65
N TYR A 101 13.99 -1.10 -1.37
CA TYR A 101 14.91 -0.93 -0.25
C TYR A 101 15.92 -2.09 -0.16
N GLU A 102 15.47 -3.33 -0.34
CA GLU A 102 16.32 -4.52 -0.31
C GLU A 102 17.34 -4.52 -1.46
N GLN A 103 16.92 -4.22 -2.68
CA GLN A 103 17.80 -4.16 -3.86
C GLN A 103 18.90 -3.10 -3.72
N ASP A 104 18.59 -1.96 -3.12
CA ASP A 104 19.56 -0.90 -2.88
C ASP A 104 20.36 -1.10 -1.57
N GLY A 105 20.16 -2.25 -0.88
CA GLY A 105 20.96 -2.68 0.29
C GLY A 105 20.51 -2.08 1.64
N TYR A 106 19.32 -1.53 1.73
CA TYR A 106 18.78 -0.94 2.98
C TYR A 106 18.06 -2.00 3.82
N PHE A 107 18.80 -2.86 4.46
CA PHE A 107 18.30 -4.05 5.16
C PHE A 107 17.55 -3.80 6.48
N LEU A 108 17.58 -2.58 7.03
CA LEU A 108 16.85 -2.18 8.23
C LEU A 108 15.55 -1.41 7.93
N TYR A 109 15.12 -1.40 6.68
CA TYR A 109 13.81 -0.85 6.31
C TYR A 109 12.67 -1.63 6.98
N LYS A 110 11.67 -0.90 7.48
CA LYS A 110 10.42 -1.46 8.00
C LYS A 110 9.26 -0.52 7.70
N LEU A 111 8.15 -1.09 7.24
CA LEU A 111 6.87 -0.42 7.29
C LEU A 111 6.35 -0.48 8.74
N ILE A 112 6.15 0.66 9.37
CA ILE A 112 5.67 0.78 10.75
C ILE A 112 4.15 0.73 10.79
N ASP A 113 3.51 1.50 9.91
CA ASP A 113 2.07 1.68 9.88
C ASP A 113 1.63 2.22 8.53
N PHE A 114 0.35 2.06 8.20
CA PHE A 114 -0.27 2.74 7.08
C PHE A 114 -1.70 3.14 7.40
N GLU A 115 -2.12 4.28 6.90
CA GLU A 115 -3.48 4.78 6.99
C GLU A 115 -4.09 4.81 5.59
N PRO A 116 -5.21 4.08 5.34
CA PRO A 116 -5.91 4.15 4.08
C PRO A 116 -6.61 5.51 3.92
N PRO A 117 -6.94 5.91 2.68
CA PRO A 117 -7.66 7.15 2.46
C PRO A 117 -9.08 7.05 3.03
N SER A 118 -9.52 8.12 3.68
CA SER A 118 -10.87 8.26 4.24
C SER A 118 -11.29 9.74 4.22
N ALA A 119 -12.58 10.01 4.32
CA ALA A 119 -13.07 11.39 4.44
C ALA A 119 -12.48 12.11 5.67
N ALA A 120 -12.23 11.38 6.76
CA ALA A 120 -11.66 11.93 7.99
C ALA A 120 -10.23 12.44 7.82
N ASN A 121 -9.41 11.81 6.96
CA ASN A 121 -8.04 12.22 6.68
C ASN A 121 -7.87 12.96 5.35
N GLY A 122 -8.98 13.43 4.75
CA GLY A 122 -8.96 14.15 3.47
C GLY A 122 -8.61 13.25 2.27
N ASN A 123 -8.90 11.96 2.34
CA ASN A 123 -8.62 10.96 1.31
C ASN A 123 -7.12 10.81 0.99
N VAL A 124 -6.28 10.89 2.02
CA VAL A 124 -4.83 10.76 1.93
C VAL A 124 -4.40 9.35 2.31
N VAL A 125 -3.57 8.71 1.49
CA VAL A 125 -2.85 7.49 1.87
C VAL A 125 -1.59 7.90 2.62
N THR A 126 -1.44 7.46 3.88
CA THR A 126 -0.24 7.75 4.67
C THR A 126 0.53 6.47 4.96
N LEU A 127 1.81 6.44 4.59
CA LEU A 127 2.74 5.35 4.88
C LEU A 127 3.76 5.85 5.91
N LYS A 128 3.91 5.12 7.02
CA LYS A 128 4.93 5.41 8.06
C LYS A 128 6.02 4.34 7.98
N ILE A 129 7.22 4.75 7.65
CA ILE A 129 8.36 3.86 7.47
C ILE A 129 9.49 4.19 8.43
N SER A 130 10.33 3.20 8.69
CA SER A 130 11.60 3.36 9.40
C SER A 130 12.72 2.78 8.56
N GLU A 131 13.78 3.57 8.34
CA GLU A 131 14.91 3.17 7.51
C GLU A 131 16.08 2.58 8.33
N GLY A 132 15.99 2.61 9.64
CA GLY A 132 17.07 2.17 10.52
C GLY A 132 18.36 2.97 10.35
N ARG A 133 18.74 3.73 11.38
CA ARG A 133 19.95 4.58 11.35
C ARG A 133 21.04 4.02 12.21
N ILE A 134 22.28 4.22 11.77
CA ILE A 134 23.48 3.85 12.53
C ILE A 134 23.61 4.82 13.72
N ASN A 135 23.47 4.31 14.93
CA ASN A 135 23.65 5.11 16.14
C ASN A 135 25.13 5.22 16.53
N GLN A 136 25.89 4.13 16.38
CA GLN A 136 27.30 4.07 16.77
C GLN A 136 28.07 3.12 15.87
N ILE A 137 29.34 3.47 15.59
CA ILE A 137 30.31 2.61 14.93
C ILE A 137 31.42 2.39 15.94
N THR A 138 31.74 1.13 16.23
CA THR A 138 32.84 0.75 17.13
C THR A 138 33.85 -0.06 16.32
N LEU A 139 35.12 0.28 16.44
CA LEU A 139 36.23 -0.45 15.84
C LEU A 139 36.86 -1.36 16.89
N ALA A 140 37.32 -2.53 16.48
CA ALA A 140 38.04 -3.48 17.33
C ALA A 140 39.11 -4.20 16.52
N GLY A 141 40.26 -4.51 17.16
CA GLY A 141 41.38 -5.21 16.52
C GLY A 141 42.32 -4.32 15.68
N ASN A 142 42.23 -3.01 15.85
CA ASN A 142 43.05 -2.04 15.12
C ASN A 142 44.24 -1.53 15.99
N ASP A 143 45.03 -2.46 16.54
CA ASP A 143 46.11 -2.15 17.49
C ASP A 143 47.16 -1.17 16.96
N ASN A 144 47.42 -1.17 15.63
CA ASN A 144 48.44 -0.35 14.99
C ASN A 144 47.89 0.84 14.22
N THR A 145 46.54 0.92 14.06
CA THR A 145 45.92 2.01 13.25
C THR A 145 44.91 2.75 14.11
N LYS A 146 45.07 4.06 14.21
CA LYS A 146 44.15 4.90 15.00
C LYS A 146 42.75 4.92 14.36
N ASP A 147 41.71 4.89 15.18
CA ASP A 147 40.30 4.84 14.79
C ASP A 147 39.94 5.92 13.76
N TYR A 148 40.43 7.16 13.94
CA TYR A 148 40.08 8.26 13.02
C TYR A 148 40.54 8.02 11.59
N VAL A 149 41.63 7.25 11.39
CA VAL A 149 42.14 6.90 10.05
C VAL A 149 41.18 5.98 9.34
N ILE A 150 40.68 4.96 10.06
CA ILE A 150 39.73 4.00 9.53
C ILE A 150 38.37 4.67 9.30
N LEU A 151 37.84 5.38 10.30
CA LEU A 151 36.55 6.06 10.22
C LEU A 151 36.47 7.10 9.09
N ARG A 152 37.61 7.72 8.74
CA ARG A 152 37.68 8.67 7.64
C ARG A 152 37.42 8.02 6.29
N GLU A 153 37.90 6.79 6.11
CA GLU A 153 37.75 6.04 4.84
C GLU A 153 36.40 5.32 4.74
N MET A 154 35.68 5.18 5.85
CA MET A 154 34.37 4.54 5.85
C MET A 154 33.31 5.42 5.20
N LYS A 155 32.49 4.83 4.35
CA LYS A 155 31.32 5.49 3.74
C LYS A 155 30.18 5.67 4.74
N LEU A 156 30.02 4.72 5.68
CA LEU A 156 29.02 4.78 6.73
C LEU A 156 29.44 5.76 7.81
N LYS A 157 28.49 6.56 8.29
CA LYS A 157 28.69 7.52 9.39
C LYS A 157 27.57 7.38 10.42
N LYS A 158 27.84 7.81 11.64
CA LYS A 158 26.80 7.95 12.68
C LYS A 158 25.65 8.82 12.12
N GLY A 159 24.41 8.34 12.25
CA GLY A 159 23.20 9.00 11.76
C GLY A 159 22.82 8.67 10.33
N SER A 160 23.71 8.04 9.54
CA SER A 160 23.35 7.59 8.18
C SER A 160 22.37 6.41 8.24
N VAL A 161 21.55 6.26 7.19
CA VAL A 161 20.72 5.06 7.02
C VAL A 161 21.62 3.85 6.81
N ALA A 162 21.29 2.75 7.49
CA ALA A 162 22.08 1.52 7.40
C ALA A 162 21.94 0.92 5.99
N ASN A 163 23.07 0.81 5.28
CA ASN A 163 23.12 0.29 3.93
C ASN A 163 24.26 -0.73 3.81
N GLN A 164 23.94 -1.94 3.38
CA GLN A 164 24.89 -3.06 3.25
C GLN A 164 25.96 -2.77 2.17
N ASN A 165 25.60 -2.06 1.10
CA ASN A 165 26.53 -1.75 0.01
C ASN A 165 27.54 -0.66 0.38
N ALA A 166 27.41 -0.07 1.57
CA ALA A 166 28.32 0.94 2.12
C ALA A 166 29.22 0.37 3.22
N LEU A 167 29.07 -0.91 3.58
CA LEU A 167 29.98 -1.66 4.44
C LEU A 167 31.22 -2.07 3.64
#